data_a63bf31eb292588622e1cd9911892f08
#
_entry.id   a63bf31eb292588622e1cd9911892f08
#
_cell.length_a   1.000
_cell.length_b   1.000
_cell.length_c   1.000
_cell.angle_alpha   90.00
_cell.angle_beta   90.00
_cell.angle_gamma   90.00
#
_symmetry.space_group_name_H-M   'P 1'
#
loop_
_entity.id
_entity.type
_entity.pdbx_description
1 polymer ?
#
loop_
_entity_poly.entity_id
_entity_poly.type
_entity_poly.pdbx_seq_one_letter_code
_entity_poly.pdbx_strand_id
1 'polypeptide(L)'
;MIKEFPKPIQNMLWTGLIFMFTAKVQGTMTDLIISKKNPDLKKKFVATPKIVPRDYLKKRVEYWEKQFGSVKNEFVEIFSEELSSEEVRRITKIHHLRNMIAHAHVSDGRDYMMYRPHGGEKLEQKLIEDLGIQLSDEAAEPMLLKIEFWKEEEFQAVSNLISSITEDTFVRLANNLGIPIGQIS
;
A
#
# COMPACT_ATOMS: atom_id res chain seq x y z
N MET A 1 -9.08 -18.78 -13.12
CA MET A 1 -7.62 -18.99 -13.23
C MET A 1 -6.96 -19.22 -11.85
N ILE A 2 -6.95 -18.28 -10.88
CA ILE A 2 -6.33 -18.55 -9.55
C ILE A 2 -7.06 -19.65 -8.79
N LYS A 3 -8.39 -19.77 -8.91
CA LYS A 3 -9.21 -20.81 -8.27
C LYS A 3 -8.90 -22.24 -8.72
N GLU A 4 -8.18 -22.43 -9.81
CA GLU A 4 -7.79 -23.75 -10.34
C GLU A 4 -6.56 -24.34 -9.63
N PHE A 5 -5.82 -23.50 -8.89
CA PHE A 5 -4.66 -23.96 -8.14
C PHE A 5 -5.03 -24.54 -6.77
N PRO A 6 -4.22 -25.45 -6.21
CA PRO A 6 -4.34 -25.88 -4.83
C PRO A 6 -4.32 -24.68 -3.86
N LYS A 7 -5.06 -24.77 -2.75
CA LYS A 7 -5.25 -23.68 -1.79
C LYS A 7 -3.96 -22.98 -1.32
N PRO A 8 -2.88 -23.69 -0.97
CA PRO A 8 -1.63 -23.05 -0.59
C PRO A 8 -1.06 -22.15 -1.68
N ILE A 9 -1.17 -22.57 -2.95
CA ILE A 9 -0.71 -21.76 -4.09
C ILE A 9 -1.59 -20.53 -4.29
N GLN A 10 -2.91 -20.67 -4.13
CA GLN A 10 -3.83 -19.53 -4.16
C GLN A 10 -3.43 -18.48 -3.11
N ASN A 11 -3.20 -18.93 -1.86
CA ASN A 11 -2.81 -18.07 -0.76
C ASN A 11 -1.49 -17.32 -1.04
N MET A 12 -0.49 -18.02 -1.57
CA MET A 12 0.78 -17.41 -1.99
C MET A 12 0.59 -16.36 -3.08
N LEU A 13 -0.23 -16.66 -4.09
CA LEU A 13 -0.50 -15.74 -5.20
C LEU A 13 -1.22 -14.48 -4.71
N TRP A 14 -2.26 -14.61 -3.89
CA TRP A 14 -2.99 -13.47 -3.34
C TRP A 14 -2.08 -12.59 -2.47
N THR A 15 -1.34 -13.20 -1.55
CA THR A 15 -0.38 -12.49 -0.69
C THR A 15 0.65 -11.73 -1.53
N GLY A 16 1.22 -12.39 -2.53
CA GLY A 16 2.19 -11.80 -3.44
C GLY A 16 1.62 -10.61 -4.22
N LEU A 17 0.41 -10.74 -4.77
CA LEU A 17 -0.25 -9.67 -5.50
C LEU A 17 -0.51 -8.43 -4.62
N ILE A 18 -1.05 -8.61 -3.42
CA ILE A 18 -1.31 -7.51 -2.50
C ILE A 18 0.01 -6.84 -2.11
N PHE A 19 1.06 -7.64 -1.83
CA PHE A 19 2.38 -7.09 -1.51
C PHE A 19 2.96 -6.26 -2.66
N MET A 20 2.87 -6.75 -3.89
CA MET A 20 3.32 -6.01 -5.08
C MET A 20 2.53 -4.71 -5.29
N PHE A 21 1.22 -4.75 -5.14
CA PHE A 21 0.38 -3.55 -5.27
C PHE A 21 0.72 -2.50 -4.21
N THR A 22 0.92 -2.91 -2.96
CA THR A 22 1.31 -1.98 -1.90
C THR A 22 2.72 -1.41 -2.11
N ALA A 23 3.65 -2.20 -2.65
CA ALA A 23 4.99 -1.73 -3.03
C ALA A 23 4.92 -0.69 -4.16
N LYS A 24 4.03 -0.90 -5.16
CA LYS A 24 3.76 0.08 -6.20
C LYS A 24 3.22 1.39 -5.63
N VAL A 25 2.29 1.33 -4.68
CA VAL A 25 1.78 2.53 -3.97
C VAL A 25 2.93 3.29 -3.29
N GLN A 26 3.83 2.59 -2.60
CA GLN A 26 5.00 3.22 -1.97
C GLN A 26 5.93 3.87 -3.01
N GLY A 27 6.19 3.19 -4.12
CA GLY A 27 7.01 3.72 -5.22
C GLY A 27 6.40 4.99 -5.82
N THR A 28 5.09 4.99 -6.06
CA THR A 28 4.38 6.15 -6.60
C THR A 28 4.40 7.34 -5.63
N MET A 29 4.16 7.12 -4.33
CA MET A 29 4.31 8.17 -3.32
C MET A 29 5.72 8.75 -3.33
N THR A 30 6.74 7.90 -3.44
CA THR A 30 8.16 8.33 -3.54
C THR A 30 8.39 9.24 -4.74
N ASP A 31 7.91 8.87 -5.92
CA ASP A 31 8.07 9.68 -7.13
C ASP A 31 7.38 11.04 -7.02
N LEU A 32 6.19 11.08 -6.45
CA LEU A 32 5.45 12.32 -6.22
C LEU A 32 6.19 13.24 -5.22
N ILE A 33 6.71 12.67 -4.12
CA ILE A 33 7.52 13.41 -3.12
C ILE A 33 8.77 14.00 -3.79
N ILE A 34 9.55 13.16 -4.49
CA ILE A 34 10.79 13.61 -5.15
C ILE A 34 10.49 14.73 -6.13
N SER A 35 9.45 14.57 -6.93
CA SER A 35 9.07 15.55 -7.96
C SER A 35 8.60 16.86 -7.37
N LYS A 36 7.85 16.85 -6.26
CA LYS A 36 7.38 18.06 -5.58
C LYS A 36 8.52 18.79 -4.87
N LYS A 37 9.43 18.06 -4.21
CA LYS A 37 10.57 18.63 -3.48
C LYS A 37 11.71 19.10 -4.40
N ASN A 38 11.81 18.54 -5.62
CA ASN A 38 12.95 18.79 -6.51
C ASN A 38 12.46 19.14 -7.93
N PRO A 39 12.02 20.39 -8.16
CA PRO A 39 11.49 20.81 -9.47
C PRO A 39 12.45 20.59 -10.65
N ASP A 40 13.76 20.74 -10.44
CA ASP A 40 14.75 20.54 -11.49
C ASP A 40 14.96 19.07 -11.83
N LEU A 41 14.94 18.19 -10.85
CA LEU A 41 14.95 16.75 -11.08
C LEU A 41 13.67 16.30 -11.78
N LYS A 42 12.51 16.85 -11.40
CA LYS A 42 11.24 16.63 -12.08
C LYS A 42 11.31 17.00 -13.55
N LYS A 43 11.85 18.19 -13.89
CA LYS A 43 12.03 18.61 -15.30
C LYS A 43 12.84 17.59 -16.10
N LYS A 44 13.98 17.14 -15.54
CA LYS A 44 14.81 16.10 -16.18
C LYS A 44 14.06 14.78 -16.35
N PHE A 45 13.32 14.37 -15.33
CA PHE A 45 12.54 13.12 -15.33
C PHE A 45 11.45 13.16 -16.42
N VAL A 46 10.70 14.24 -16.51
CA VAL A 46 9.64 14.43 -17.52
C VAL A 46 10.21 14.52 -18.93
N ALA A 47 11.39 15.14 -19.12
CA ALA A 47 12.03 15.28 -20.42
C ALA A 47 12.57 13.97 -21.01
N THR A 48 12.73 12.92 -20.19
CA THR A 48 13.29 11.62 -20.59
C THR A 48 12.36 10.45 -20.27
N PRO A 49 11.19 10.33 -20.93
CA PRO A 49 10.13 9.42 -20.53
C PRO A 49 10.48 7.92 -20.52
N LYS A 50 11.56 7.52 -21.18
CA LYS A 50 12.00 6.11 -21.22
C LYS A 50 13.22 5.80 -20.35
N ILE A 51 13.85 6.83 -19.79
CA ILE A 51 15.10 6.68 -19.04
C ILE A 51 14.99 7.50 -17.75
N VAL A 52 15.09 6.83 -16.62
CA VAL A 52 15.13 7.52 -15.32
C VAL A 52 16.49 8.20 -15.16
N PRO A 53 16.57 9.53 -15.03
CA PRO A 53 17.85 10.21 -14.84
C PRO A 53 18.59 9.70 -13.61
N ARG A 54 19.93 9.58 -13.70
CA ARG A 54 20.76 9.01 -12.63
C ARG A 54 20.55 9.71 -11.29
N ASP A 55 20.44 11.05 -11.29
CA ASP A 55 20.23 11.82 -10.05
C ASP A 55 18.87 11.57 -9.44
N TYR A 56 17.84 11.37 -10.28
CA TYR A 56 16.51 10.99 -9.84
C TYR A 56 16.52 9.57 -9.23
N LEU A 57 17.22 8.63 -9.88
CA LEU A 57 17.37 7.26 -9.37
C LEU A 57 18.08 7.23 -8.00
N LYS A 58 19.12 8.05 -7.80
CA LYS A 58 19.78 8.18 -6.50
C LYS A 58 18.78 8.60 -5.40
N LYS A 59 17.89 9.55 -5.71
CA LYS A 59 16.83 9.94 -4.78
C LYS A 59 15.83 8.81 -4.51
N ARG A 60 15.45 8.03 -5.52
CA ARG A 60 14.62 6.83 -5.30
C ARG A 60 15.28 5.84 -4.34
N VAL A 61 16.58 5.58 -4.49
CA VAL A 61 17.33 4.65 -3.62
C VAL A 61 17.28 5.11 -2.16
N GLU A 62 17.43 6.41 -1.87
CA GLU A 62 17.28 6.96 -0.52
C GLU A 62 15.91 6.63 0.12
N TYR A 63 14.85 6.52 -0.71
CA TYR A 63 13.51 6.18 -0.25
C TYR A 63 13.27 4.66 -0.15
N TRP A 64 14.00 3.84 -0.89
CA TRP A 64 13.89 2.38 -0.78
C TRP A 64 14.34 1.85 0.59
N GLU A 65 15.24 2.57 1.25
CA GLU A 65 15.67 2.26 2.60
C GLU A 65 14.64 2.67 3.68
N LYS A 66 13.65 3.50 3.32
CA LYS A 66 12.63 3.96 4.25
C LYS A 66 11.49 2.94 4.36
N GLN A 67 10.98 2.79 5.58
CA GLN A 67 9.76 2.03 5.82
C GLN A 67 8.56 2.71 5.16
N PHE A 68 7.57 1.91 4.75
CA PHE A 68 6.33 2.42 4.15
C PHE A 68 5.68 3.53 4.99
N GLY A 69 5.58 3.32 6.31
CA GLY A 69 5.00 4.31 7.23
C GLY A 69 5.70 5.67 7.19
N SER A 70 7.03 5.69 7.07
CA SER A 70 7.81 6.93 6.96
C SER A 70 7.53 7.64 5.63
N VAL A 71 7.49 6.89 4.52
CA VAL A 71 7.16 7.45 3.19
C VAL A 71 5.73 7.99 3.18
N LYS A 72 4.78 7.24 3.75
CA LYS A 72 3.37 7.66 3.89
C LYS A 72 3.25 8.97 4.67
N ASN A 73 3.91 9.07 5.82
CA ASN A 73 3.81 10.26 6.66
C ASN A 73 4.38 11.49 5.96
N GLU A 74 5.55 11.35 5.33
CA GLU A 74 6.16 12.42 4.53
C GLU A 74 5.28 12.82 3.34
N PHE A 75 4.65 11.85 2.67
CA PHE A 75 3.73 12.09 1.57
C PHE A 75 2.51 12.90 2.03
N VAL A 76 1.86 12.49 3.11
CA VAL A 76 0.68 13.18 3.66
C VAL A 76 1.02 14.60 4.11
N GLU A 77 2.20 14.81 4.71
CA GLU A 77 2.67 16.15 5.10
C GLU A 77 2.86 17.06 3.89
N ILE A 78 3.57 16.58 2.85
CA ILE A 78 3.91 17.36 1.64
C ILE A 78 2.67 17.71 0.82
N PHE A 79 1.66 16.85 0.80
CA PHE A 79 0.43 17.00 0.03
C PHE A 79 -0.78 17.32 0.90
N SER A 80 -0.56 17.84 2.12
CA SER A 80 -1.63 18.09 3.11
C SER A 80 -2.74 19.02 2.60
N GLU A 81 -2.42 19.97 1.73
CA GLU A 81 -3.40 20.89 1.15
C GLU A 81 -4.17 20.28 -0.04
N GLU A 82 -3.61 19.27 -0.68
CA GLU A 82 -4.21 18.62 -1.85
C GLU A 82 -4.93 17.30 -1.53
N LEU A 83 -4.70 16.73 -0.37
CA LEU A 83 -5.31 15.47 0.06
C LEU A 83 -6.56 15.71 0.91
N SER A 84 -7.64 15.06 0.56
CA SER A 84 -8.81 14.96 1.43
C SER A 84 -8.56 14.00 2.61
N SER A 85 -9.31 14.16 3.70
CA SER A 85 -9.26 13.25 4.85
C SER A 85 -9.56 11.79 4.47
N GLU A 86 -10.43 11.58 3.49
CA GLU A 86 -10.76 10.24 3.00
C GLU A 86 -9.60 9.60 2.23
N GLU A 87 -8.87 10.37 1.41
CA GLU A 87 -7.67 9.87 0.72
C GLU A 87 -6.57 9.50 1.72
N VAL A 88 -6.35 10.32 2.74
CA VAL A 88 -5.42 10.01 3.84
C VAL A 88 -5.83 8.74 4.56
N ARG A 89 -7.13 8.54 4.83
CA ARG A 89 -7.67 7.32 5.44
C ARG A 89 -7.40 6.09 4.57
N ARG A 90 -7.64 6.17 3.25
CA ARG A 90 -7.39 5.08 2.29
C ARG A 90 -5.91 4.71 2.23
N ILE A 91 -5.01 5.69 2.16
CA ILE A 91 -3.55 5.45 2.17
C ILE A 91 -3.12 4.80 3.49
N THR A 92 -3.70 5.22 4.60
CA THR A 92 -3.44 4.63 5.92
C THR A 92 -3.93 3.17 5.99
N LYS A 93 -5.08 2.88 5.40
CA LYS A 93 -5.59 1.51 5.27
C LYS A 93 -4.66 0.62 4.46
N ILE A 94 -4.11 1.12 3.34
CA ILE A 94 -3.11 0.39 2.53
C ILE A 94 -1.82 0.13 3.34
N HIS A 95 -1.36 1.10 4.13
CA HIS A 95 -0.23 0.91 5.03
C HIS A 95 -0.48 -0.21 6.07
N HIS A 96 -1.66 -0.24 6.66
CA HIS A 96 -2.05 -1.29 7.60
C HIS A 96 -2.10 -2.67 6.92
N LEU A 97 -2.70 -2.77 5.74
CA LEU A 97 -2.72 -3.99 4.93
C LEU A 97 -1.31 -4.50 4.64
N ARG A 98 -0.42 -3.63 4.20
CA ARG A 98 0.98 -3.99 3.92
C ARG A 98 1.69 -4.53 5.16
N ASN A 99 1.56 -3.86 6.29
CA ASN A 99 2.20 -4.30 7.54
C ASN A 99 1.64 -5.63 8.02
N MET A 100 0.34 -5.79 7.91
CA MET A 100 -0.32 -7.03 8.26
C MET A 100 0.19 -8.19 7.42
N ILE A 101 0.25 -8.07 6.09
CA ILE A 101 0.77 -9.10 5.20
C ILE A 101 2.24 -9.41 5.47
N ALA A 102 3.05 -8.39 5.77
CA ALA A 102 4.47 -8.57 6.05
C ALA A 102 4.76 -9.30 7.37
N HIS A 103 3.83 -9.26 8.32
CA HIS A 103 4.04 -9.78 9.68
C HIS A 103 2.99 -10.83 10.09
N ALA A 104 2.04 -11.15 9.23
CA ALA A 104 1.04 -12.15 9.51
C ALA A 104 1.60 -13.57 9.40
N HIS A 105 1.06 -14.45 10.21
CA HIS A 105 1.26 -15.87 10.07
C HIS A 105 0.27 -16.43 9.05
N VAL A 106 0.79 -16.84 7.89
CA VAL A 106 -0.02 -17.46 6.84
C VAL A 106 -0.10 -18.96 7.12
N SER A 107 -1.32 -19.48 7.22
CA SER A 107 -1.55 -20.92 7.40
C SER A 107 -1.74 -21.60 6.04
N ASP A 108 -0.90 -22.59 5.75
CA ASP A 108 -1.03 -23.38 4.53
C ASP A 108 -2.38 -24.10 4.46
N GLY A 109 -3.06 -23.94 3.33
CA GLY A 109 -4.33 -24.62 3.06
C GLY A 109 -5.55 -24.06 3.80
N ARG A 110 -5.44 -22.97 4.55
CA ARG A 110 -6.56 -22.27 5.20
C ARG A 110 -6.89 -20.97 4.52
N ASP A 111 -8.13 -20.49 4.70
CA ASP A 111 -8.65 -19.28 4.09
C ASP A 111 -8.43 -18.02 4.92
N TYR A 112 -7.45 -18.02 5.82
CA TYR A 112 -7.20 -16.90 6.71
C TYR A 112 -5.72 -16.73 7.06
N MET A 113 -5.36 -15.51 7.43
CA MET A 113 -4.10 -15.15 8.07
C MET A 113 -4.35 -14.84 9.54
N MET A 114 -3.36 -15.11 10.38
CA MET A 114 -3.37 -14.67 11.77
C MET A 114 -2.34 -13.54 11.95
N TYR A 115 -2.76 -12.45 12.54
CA TYR A 115 -1.92 -11.30 12.77
C TYR A 115 -2.10 -10.79 14.19
N ARG A 116 -0.99 -10.51 14.85
CA ARG A 116 -0.97 -9.84 16.15
C ARG A 116 -0.37 -8.45 15.99
N PRO A 117 -1.15 -7.38 16.11
CA PRO A 117 -0.62 -6.04 16.00
C PRO A 117 0.32 -5.71 17.17
N HIS A 118 1.46 -5.11 16.84
CA HIS A 118 2.34 -4.53 17.85
C HIS A 118 1.88 -3.11 18.15
N GLY A 119 1.51 -2.80 19.40
CA GLY A 119 1.12 -1.43 19.79
C GLY A 119 -0.09 -1.34 20.71
N GLY A 120 -0.55 -2.48 21.19
CA GLY A 120 -1.60 -2.56 22.22
C GLY A 120 -3.01 -2.35 21.68
N GLU A 121 -3.95 -2.39 22.60
CA GLU A 121 -5.39 -2.46 22.37
C GLU A 121 -5.97 -1.33 21.50
N LYS A 122 -5.43 -0.11 21.62
CA LYS A 122 -5.88 1.03 20.80
C LYS A 122 -5.54 0.89 19.33
N LEU A 123 -4.37 0.33 18.99
CA LEU A 123 -3.98 0.10 17.61
C LEU A 123 -4.77 -1.06 17.02
N GLU A 124 -5.05 -2.07 17.81
CA GLU A 124 -5.88 -3.20 17.43
C GLU A 124 -7.29 -2.76 17.05
N GLN A 125 -7.96 -2.01 17.92
CA GLN A 125 -9.30 -1.47 17.64
C GLN A 125 -9.30 -0.64 16.36
N LYS A 126 -8.30 0.22 16.19
CA LYS A 126 -8.17 1.03 14.99
C LYS A 126 -7.97 0.18 13.73
N LEU A 127 -7.21 -0.90 13.81
CA LEU A 127 -7.02 -1.83 12.69
C LEU A 127 -8.32 -2.58 12.35
N ILE A 128 -9.06 -3.01 13.35
CA ILE A 128 -10.37 -3.65 13.19
C ILE A 128 -11.33 -2.72 12.46
N GLU A 129 -11.44 -1.48 12.91
CA GLU A 129 -12.31 -0.46 12.32
C GLU A 129 -11.86 -0.11 10.88
N ASP A 130 -10.58 0.21 10.69
CA ASP A 130 -10.03 0.64 9.40
C ASP A 130 -10.10 -0.47 8.33
N LEU A 131 -9.93 -1.72 8.72
CA LEU A 131 -9.91 -2.86 7.80
C LEU A 131 -11.22 -3.63 7.74
N GLY A 132 -12.17 -3.35 8.65
CA GLY A 132 -13.41 -4.09 8.76
C GLY A 132 -13.20 -5.57 9.14
N ILE A 133 -12.16 -5.84 9.93
CA ILE A 133 -11.80 -7.20 10.33
C ILE A 133 -12.76 -7.69 11.41
N GLN A 134 -13.27 -8.91 11.26
CA GLN A 134 -13.98 -9.58 12.33
C GLN A 134 -13.00 -10.31 13.26
N LEU A 135 -13.16 -10.09 14.56
CA LEU A 135 -12.45 -10.88 15.56
C LEU A 135 -12.88 -12.34 15.48
N SER A 136 -11.93 -13.25 15.58
CA SER A 136 -12.24 -14.67 15.66
C SER A 136 -12.65 -15.04 17.07
N ASP A 137 -13.84 -15.59 17.23
CA ASP A 137 -14.31 -16.15 18.52
C ASP A 137 -13.46 -17.34 18.99
N GLU A 138 -12.68 -17.93 18.08
CA GLU A 138 -11.79 -19.07 18.34
C GLU A 138 -10.39 -18.64 18.80
N ALA A 139 -10.09 -17.35 18.84
CA ALA A 139 -8.79 -16.89 19.30
C ALA A 139 -8.63 -17.11 20.79
N ALA A 140 -7.73 -17.99 21.16
CA ALA A 140 -7.38 -18.27 22.58
C ALA A 140 -6.77 -17.05 23.28
N GLU A 141 -6.38 -16.03 22.51
CA GLU A 141 -5.89 -14.73 23.00
C GLU A 141 -6.65 -13.59 22.33
N PRO A 142 -7.12 -12.56 23.10
CA PRO A 142 -7.94 -11.47 22.59
C PRO A 142 -7.26 -10.56 21.54
N MET A 143 -5.97 -10.77 21.29
CA MET A 143 -5.15 -9.97 20.36
C MET A 143 -4.89 -10.67 19.02
N LEU A 144 -5.52 -11.79 18.75
CA LEU A 144 -5.29 -12.54 17.50
C LEU A 144 -6.38 -12.22 16.47
N LEU A 145 -6.03 -11.47 15.44
CA LEU A 145 -6.94 -11.15 14.35
C LEU A 145 -6.92 -12.26 13.31
N LYS A 146 -8.07 -12.84 13.01
CA LYS A 146 -8.28 -13.74 11.90
C LYS A 146 -8.72 -12.93 10.68
N ILE A 147 -7.98 -13.02 9.59
CA ILE A 147 -8.21 -12.24 8.38
C ILE A 147 -8.41 -13.17 7.21
N GLU A 148 -9.58 -13.12 6.62
CA GLU A 148 -9.99 -13.97 5.50
C GLU A 148 -9.83 -13.23 4.16
N PHE A 149 -8.60 -12.95 3.73
CA PHE A 149 -8.32 -12.24 2.48
C PHE A 149 -8.55 -13.04 1.20
N TRP A 150 -8.80 -14.31 1.34
CA TRP A 150 -8.82 -15.26 0.22
C TRP A 150 -10.19 -15.40 -0.40
N LYS A 151 -11.20 -14.76 0.17
CA LYS A 151 -12.49 -14.62 -0.46
C LYS A 151 -12.36 -13.62 -1.60
N GLU A 152 -12.89 -13.97 -2.77
CA GLU A 152 -12.81 -13.11 -3.97
C GLU A 152 -13.34 -11.70 -3.73
N GLU A 153 -14.39 -11.58 -2.94
CA GLU A 153 -15.02 -10.32 -2.56
C GLU A 153 -14.08 -9.43 -1.76
N GLU A 154 -13.34 -9.99 -0.82
CA GLU A 154 -12.39 -9.26 0.00
C GLU A 154 -11.13 -8.85 -0.79
N PHE A 155 -10.63 -9.75 -1.66
CA PHE A 155 -9.57 -9.38 -2.59
C PHE A 155 -10.01 -8.26 -3.53
N GLN A 156 -11.24 -8.33 -4.06
CA GLN A 156 -11.79 -7.27 -4.90
C GLN A 156 -11.90 -5.94 -4.13
N ALA A 157 -12.29 -5.96 -2.87
CA ALA A 157 -12.33 -4.77 -2.02
C ALA A 157 -10.93 -4.15 -1.82
N VAL A 158 -9.90 -4.99 -1.60
CA VAL A 158 -8.50 -4.52 -1.52
C VAL A 158 -8.03 -3.98 -2.85
N SER A 159 -8.31 -4.66 -3.95
CA SER A 159 -7.98 -4.20 -5.30
C SER A 159 -8.62 -2.85 -5.61
N ASN A 160 -9.92 -2.69 -5.33
CA ASN A 160 -10.64 -1.44 -5.53
C ASN A 160 -10.06 -0.30 -4.66
N LEU A 161 -9.69 -0.59 -3.42
CA LEU A 161 -9.05 0.39 -2.55
C LEU A 161 -7.72 0.89 -3.16
N ILE A 162 -6.88 -0.01 -3.66
CA ILE A 162 -5.60 0.34 -4.27
C ILE A 162 -5.82 1.10 -5.58
N SER A 163 -6.72 0.63 -6.44
CA SER A 163 -7.07 1.31 -7.69
C SER A 163 -7.59 2.72 -7.44
N SER A 164 -8.45 2.92 -6.45
CA SER A 164 -8.96 4.26 -6.12
C SER A 164 -7.87 5.26 -5.73
N ILE A 165 -6.80 4.82 -5.10
CA ILE A 165 -5.67 5.69 -4.79
C ILE A 165 -4.75 5.89 -5.99
N THR A 166 -4.46 4.83 -6.75
CA THR A 166 -3.53 4.89 -7.89
C THR A 166 -4.14 5.61 -9.09
N GLU A 167 -5.41 5.39 -9.39
CA GLU A 167 -6.07 5.92 -10.58
C GLU A 167 -6.72 7.29 -10.35
N ASP A 168 -7.16 7.59 -9.12
CA ASP A 168 -7.76 8.87 -8.80
C ASP A 168 -6.74 9.83 -8.16
N THR A 169 -6.29 9.51 -6.94
CA THR A 169 -5.47 10.42 -6.13
C THR A 169 -4.10 10.68 -6.76
N PHE A 170 -3.36 9.62 -7.10
CA PHE A 170 -2.01 9.79 -7.63
C PHE A 170 -1.99 10.37 -9.03
N VAL A 171 -2.94 9.99 -9.87
CA VAL A 171 -3.12 10.57 -11.21
C VAL A 171 -3.40 12.06 -11.11
N ARG A 172 -4.30 12.48 -10.23
CA ARG A 172 -4.61 13.89 -10.00
C ARG A 172 -3.38 14.67 -9.52
N LEU A 173 -2.65 14.16 -8.54
CA LEU A 173 -1.43 14.80 -8.01
C LEU A 173 -0.31 14.84 -9.06
N ALA A 174 -0.14 13.80 -9.85
CA ALA A 174 0.82 13.77 -10.96
C ALA A 174 0.50 14.84 -12.01
N ASN A 175 -0.78 14.95 -12.41
CA ASN A 175 -1.24 15.97 -13.34
C ASN A 175 -1.00 17.38 -12.81
N ASN A 176 -1.27 17.65 -11.52
CA ASN A 176 -0.98 18.91 -10.87
C ASN A 176 0.52 19.25 -10.89
N LEU A 177 1.37 18.24 -10.83
CA LEU A 177 2.83 18.39 -10.94
C LEU A 177 3.32 18.43 -12.40
N GLY A 178 2.46 18.20 -13.39
CA GLY A 178 2.84 18.10 -14.80
C GLY A 178 3.69 16.86 -15.13
N ILE A 179 3.44 15.74 -14.44
CA ILE A 179 4.14 14.47 -14.66
C ILE A 179 3.24 13.54 -15.47
N PRO A 180 3.70 13.01 -16.61
CA PRO A 180 2.95 12.01 -17.38
C PRO A 180 2.73 10.72 -16.54
N ILE A 181 1.48 10.24 -16.51
CA ILE A 181 1.06 9.07 -15.71
C ILE A 181 1.90 7.83 -16.01
N GLY A 182 2.29 7.60 -17.25
CA GLY A 182 3.12 6.46 -17.65
C GLY A 182 4.58 6.49 -17.15
N GLN A 183 5.00 7.55 -16.46
CA GLN A 183 6.35 7.68 -15.88
C GLN A 183 6.39 7.41 -14.37
N ILE A 184 5.23 7.40 -13.71
CA ILE A 184 5.14 7.08 -12.29
C ILE A 184 5.08 5.56 -12.16
N SER A 185 5.93 5.00 -11.33
CA SER A 185 6.11 3.55 -11.11
C SER A 185 4.85 2.83 -10.65
#